data_eaed7b34d88f7aac1b0ddfbeb531df7e
#
_entry.id   eaed7b34d88f7aac1b0ddfbeb531df7e
#
_cell.length_a   1.000
_cell.length_b   1.000
_cell.length_c   1.000
_cell.angle_alpha   90.00
_cell.angle_beta   90.00
_cell.angle_gamma   90.00
#
_symmetry.space_group_name_H-M   'P 1'
#
loop_
_entity.id
_entity.type
_entity.pdbx_description
1 polymer ?
#
loop_
_entity_poly.entity_id
_entity_poly.type
_entity_poly.pdbx_seq_one_letter_code
_entity_poly.pdbx_strand_id
1 'polypeptide(L)'
;MIEDIVRASRSYRRFYEERRIEPEVLRELVDLARLSPSAANLQPLKYIVSADPESNSRVFPALAWAGYLTDWPGPADGERPSAYIIVLGDTKITENFGCDHGIAAQSIMLGAAEKGLGGCMIGSIDRQKLREALRIHDRFEILLVLALGYPKEKVVLEDVGPDGDIRYYRDSEGVHHVPKRCLGEVILVC
;
A
#
# COMPACT_ATOMS: atom_id res chain seq x y z
N MET A 1 20.30 7.15 0.01
CA MET A 1 20.08 7.40 -1.45
C MET A 1 18.73 6.84 -1.88
N ILE A 2 18.25 7.09 -3.10
CA ILE A 2 16.93 6.58 -3.56
C ILE A 2 16.85 5.05 -3.51
N GLU A 3 17.95 4.36 -3.80
CA GLU A 3 18.01 2.89 -3.73
C GLU A 3 17.67 2.36 -2.33
N ASP A 4 18.20 2.98 -1.28
CA ASP A 4 17.94 2.57 0.10
C ASP A 4 16.46 2.72 0.45
N ILE A 5 15.83 3.80 0.00
CA ILE A 5 14.40 4.05 0.19
C ILE A 5 13.57 3.01 -0.58
N VAL A 6 13.94 2.71 -1.84
CA VAL A 6 13.26 1.68 -2.64
C VAL A 6 13.40 0.30 -1.98
N ARG A 7 14.57 -0.03 -1.41
CA ARG A 7 14.79 -1.28 -0.67
C ARG A 7 13.99 -1.34 0.62
N ALA A 8 13.85 -0.23 1.34
CA ALA A 8 13.09 -0.13 2.58
C ALA A 8 11.55 -0.12 2.35
N SER A 9 11.10 0.38 1.19
CA SER A 9 9.68 0.44 0.83
C SER A 9 9.17 -0.95 0.44
N ARG A 10 8.71 -1.72 1.43
CA ARG A 10 8.19 -3.08 1.26
C ARG A 10 6.72 -3.18 1.69
N SER A 11 6.07 -4.27 1.30
CA SER A 11 4.72 -4.58 1.75
C SER A 11 4.73 -5.09 3.19
N TYR A 12 4.74 -4.16 4.13
CA TYR A 12 4.55 -4.46 5.54
C TYR A 12 3.08 -4.72 5.84
N ARG A 13 2.80 -5.71 6.68
CA ARG A 13 1.45 -6.14 7.03
C ARG A 13 1.21 -6.29 8.53
N ARG A 14 2.25 -6.04 9.35
CA ARG A 14 2.16 -5.99 10.82
C ARG A 14 2.81 -4.69 11.28
N PHE A 15 2.09 -3.97 12.15
CA PHE A 15 2.46 -2.63 12.59
C PHE A 15 2.34 -2.52 14.11
N TYR A 16 2.99 -1.52 14.68
CA TYR A 16 2.70 -1.05 16.03
C TYR A 16 1.43 -0.21 15.97
N GLU A 17 0.26 -0.82 16.16
CA GLU A 17 -1.05 -0.19 15.98
C GLU A 17 -1.26 1.02 16.90
N GLU A 18 -0.69 0.96 18.11
CA GLU A 18 -0.74 2.05 19.10
C GLU A 18 0.07 3.29 18.70
N ARG A 19 1.04 3.13 17.79
CA ARG A 19 1.85 4.24 17.30
C ARG A 19 1.13 4.97 16.18
N ARG A 20 0.53 6.09 16.53
CA ARG A 20 -0.22 6.91 15.57
C ARG A 20 0.70 7.64 14.60
N ILE A 21 0.19 7.87 13.39
CA ILE A 21 0.81 8.74 12.39
C ILE A 21 0.11 10.10 12.49
N GLU A 22 0.90 11.17 12.62
CA GLU A 22 0.35 12.52 12.67
C GLU A 22 -0.36 12.88 11.35
N PRO A 23 -1.52 13.58 11.41
CA PRO A 23 -2.27 13.92 10.20
C PRO A 23 -1.47 14.73 9.17
N GLU A 24 -0.55 15.58 9.63
CA GLU A 24 0.35 16.36 8.79
C GLU A 24 1.26 15.46 7.95
N VAL A 25 1.80 14.40 8.52
CA VAL A 25 2.61 13.41 7.79
C VAL A 25 1.80 12.78 6.66
N LEU A 26 0.54 12.41 6.93
CA LEU A 26 -0.33 11.83 5.89
C LEU A 26 -0.65 12.84 4.78
N ARG A 27 -0.81 14.11 5.11
CA ARG A 27 -0.98 15.19 4.13
C ARG A 27 0.26 15.37 3.26
N GLU A 28 1.45 15.37 3.86
CA GLU A 28 2.72 15.42 3.13
C GLU A 28 2.85 14.23 2.15
N LEU A 29 2.47 13.02 2.57
CA LEU A 29 2.47 11.84 1.71
C LEU A 29 1.51 11.99 0.52
N VAL A 30 0.31 12.53 0.74
CA VAL A 30 -0.65 12.83 -0.34
C VAL A 30 -0.11 13.93 -1.25
N ASP A 31 0.63 14.90 -0.71
CA ASP A 31 1.25 15.96 -1.54
C ASP A 31 2.32 15.40 -2.48
N LEU A 32 3.12 14.41 -2.06
CA LEU A 32 4.03 13.70 -2.96
C LEU A 32 3.28 13.03 -4.12
N ALA A 33 2.12 12.42 -3.84
CA ALA A 33 1.27 11.86 -4.89
C ALA A 33 0.73 12.94 -5.84
N ARG A 34 0.30 14.08 -5.31
CA ARG A 34 -0.17 15.23 -6.09
C ARG A 34 0.91 15.78 -7.03
N LEU A 35 2.16 15.77 -6.59
CA LEU A 35 3.31 16.23 -7.37
C LEU A 35 3.78 15.22 -8.42
N SER A 36 3.30 13.98 -8.35
CA SER A 36 3.67 12.92 -9.30
C SER A 36 3.05 13.15 -10.68
N PRO A 37 3.68 12.65 -11.77
CA PRO A 37 3.11 12.72 -13.10
C PRO A 37 1.72 12.05 -13.19
N SER A 38 0.86 12.62 -14.02
CA SER A 38 -0.45 12.08 -14.37
C SER A 38 -0.61 12.07 -15.90
N ALA A 39 -1.27 11.06 -16.45
CA ALA A 39 -1.49 10.93 -17.87
C ALA A 39 -2.22 12.18 -18.42
N ALA A 40 -1.66 12.78 -19.49
CA ALA A 40 -2.12 14.05 -20.05
C ALA A 40 -2.32 15.18 -19.00
N ASN A 41 -1.70 15.06 -17.84
CA ASN A 41 -1.88 15.94 -16.69
C ASN A 41 -3.34 16.10 -16.23
N LEU A 42 -4.16 15.08 -16.40
CA LEU A 42 -5.59 15.09 -16.03
C LEU A 42 -5.84 15.16 -14.53
N GLN A 43 -4.94 14.64 -13.73
CA GLN A 43 -4.98 14.67 -12.26
C GLN A 43 -6.33 14.18 -11.67
N PRO A 44 -6.81 12.98 -12.07
CA PRO A 44 -8.14 12.50 -11.72
C PRO A 44 -8.23 11.92 -10.31
N LEU A 45 -7.09 11.78 -9.62
CA LEU A 45 -7.05 11.10 -8.33
C LEU A 45 -7.55 11.99 -7.20
N LYS A 46 -8.26 11.36 -6.27
CA LYS A 46 -8.70 11.92 -4.99
C LYS A 46 -8.31 10.97 -3.86
N TYR A 47 -8.23 11.48 -2.64
CA TYR A 47 -7.75 10.70 -1.52
C TYR A 47 -8.67 10.87 -0.31
N ILE A 48 -9.00 9.75 0.35
CA ILE A 48 -9.56 9.76 1.70
C ILE A 48 -8.44 9.31 2.63
N VAL A 49 -8.20 10.11 3.68
CA VAL A 49 -7.22 9.80 4.72
C VAL A 49 -7.96 9.38 5.97
N SER A 50 -7.58 8.22 6.52
CA SER A 50 -8.12 7.67 7.77
C SER A 50 -6.96 7.46 8.74
N ALA A 51 -6.98 8.16 9.88
CA ALA A 51 -5.89 8.16 10.86
C ALA A 51 -6.36 7.99 12.30
N ASP A 52 -7.66 7.94 12.53
CA ASP A 52 -8.23 7.68 13.84
C ASP A 52 -8.77 6.26 13.96
N PRO A 53 -8.80 5.66 15.16
CA PRO A 53 -9.23 4.28 15.36
C PRO A 53 -10.65 3.99 14.89
N GLU A 54 -11.57 4.94 15.02
CA GLU A 54 -12.96 4.76 14.60
C GLU A 54 -13.05 4.65 13.07
N SER A 55 -12.44 5.57 12.34
CA SER A 55 -12.38 5.53 10.87
C SER A 55 -11.62 4.31 10.38
N ASN A 56 -10.48 3.96 11.00
CA ASN A 56 -9.70 2.78 10.66
C ASN A 56 -10.48 1.48 10.83
N SER A 57 -11.32 1.37 11.88
CA SER A 57 -12.17 0.20 12.12
C SER A 57 -13.21 -0.02 11.01
N ARG A 58 -13.58 1.02 10.27
CA ARG A 58 -14.50 0.94 9.12
C ARG A 58 -13.78 0.49 7.84
N VAL A 59 -12.48 0.81 7.70
CA VAL A 59 -11.67 0.46 6.53
C VAL A 59 -11.20 -1.00 6.60
N PHE A 60 -10.63 -1.41 7.74
CA PHE A 60 -9.98 -2.70 7.91
C PHE A 60 -10.81 -3.91 7.45
N PRO A 61 -12.11 -4.03 7.80
CA PRO A 61 -12.91 -5.21 7.45
C PRO A 61 -13.22 -5.36 5.95
N ALA A 62 -12.92 -4.34 5.14
CA ALA A 62 -13.12 -4.38 3.68
C ALA A 62 -11.86 -4.83 2.93
N LEU A 63 -10.77 -5.18 3.64
CA LEU A 63 -9.47 -5.50 3.05
C LEU A 63 -9.14 -6.98 3.21
N ALA A 64 -8.61 -7.59 2.15
CA ALA A 64 -8.04 -8.93 2.20
C ALA A 64 -6.50 -8.87 2.13
N TRP A 65 -5.84 -9.74 2.91
CA TRP A 65 -4.41 -9.67 3.17
C TRP A 65 -3.65 -10.87 2.58
N ALA A 66 -2.43 -10.62 2.11
CA ALA A 66 -1.38 -11.61 1.87
C ALA A 66 -1.81 -12.93 1.21
N GLY A 67 -2.26 -12.90 -0.04
CA GLY A 67 -2.82 -14.06 -0.75
C GLY A 67 -1.99 -15.35 -0.75
N TYR A 68 -0.65 -15.29 -0.57
CA TYR A 68 0.19 -16.47 -0.45
C TYR A 68 0.32 -17.00 1.00
N LEU A 69 -0.11 -16.25 2.00
CA LEU A 69 -0.13 -16.69 3.40
C LEU A 69 -1.53 -17.20 3.74
N THR A 70 -1.90 -18.36 3.21
CA THR A 70 -3.28 -18.90 3.26
C THR A 70 -3.82 -19.13 4.67
N ASP A 71 -2.93 -19.41 5.64
CA ASP A 71 -3.28 -19.68 7.02
C ASP A 71 -3.22 -18.41 7.90
N TRP A 72 -3.00 -17.23 7.28
CA TRP A 72 -2.92 -15.97 8.00
C TRP A 72 -4.05 -15.01 7.56
N PRO A 73 -5.03 -14.74 8.42
CA PRO A 73 -6.22 -13.95 8.07
C PRO A 73 -5.95 -12.44 7.96
N GLY A 74 -4.75 -12.00 8.21
CA GLY A 74 -4.36 -10.60 8.32
C GLY A 74 -3.83 -10.23 9.70
N PRO A 75 -3.46 -8.96 9.93
CA PRO A 75 -2.92 -8.52 11.21
C PRO A 75 -3.96 -8.64 12.32
N ALA A 76 -3.53 -9.21 13.46
CA ALA A 76 -4.33 -9.28 14.67
C ALA A 76 -4.49 -7.90 15.34
N ASP A 77 -5.34 -7.82 16.35
CA ASP A 77 -5.45 -6.64 17.21
C ASP A 77 -4.07 -6.31 17.81
N GLY A 78 -3.71 -5.03 17.83
CA GLY A 78 -2.39 -4.55 18.24
C GLY A 78 -1.32 -4.66 17.14
N GLU A 79 -1.68 -5.15 15.95
CA GLU A 79 -0.80 -5.24 14.78
C GLU A 79 -1.39 -4.62 13.51
N ARG A 80 -2.59 -4.04 13.60
CA ARG A 80 -3.26 -3.40 12.46
C ARG A 80 -2.56 -2.10 12.05
N PRO A 81 -2.76 -1.65 10.80
CA PRO A 81 -2.29 -0.33 10.38
C PRO A 81 -2.86 0.79 11.25
N SER A 82 -2.04 1.79 11.55
CA SER A 82 -2.49 2.98 12.29
C SER A 82 -3.11 4.05 11.41
N ALA A 83 -2.97 3.93 10.07
CA ALA A 83 -3.63 4.82 9.11
C ALA A 83 -3.87 4.14 7.76
N TYR A 84 -4.81 4.72 6.98
CA TYR A 84 -5.08 4.33 5.60
C TYR A 84 -5.20 5.56 4.70
N ILE A 85 -4.74 5.41 3.45
CA ILE A 85 -5.03 6.34 2.37
C ILE A 85 -5.78 5.56 1.28
N ILE A 86 -7.04 5.91 1.05
CA ILE A 86 -7.86 5.32 0.01
C ILE A 86 -7.69 6.18 -1.24
N VAL A 87 -7.17 5.57 -2.32
CA VAL A 87 -6.96 6.22 -3.60
C VAL A 87 -8.21 6.05 -4.44
N LEU A 88 -8.78 7.17 -4.85
CA LEU A 88 -10.01 7.26 -5.61
C LEU A 88 -9.75 7.85 -7.00
N GLY A 89 -10.49 7.39 -8.00
CA GLY A 89 -10.55 7.99 -9.32
C GLY A 89 -11.84 8.78 -9.50
N ASP A 90 -11.75 10.02 -9.98
CA ASP A 90 -12.89 10.88 -10.26
C ASP A 90 -13.41 10.65 -11.69
N THR A 91 -14.51 9.93 -11.82
CA THR A 91 -15.10 9.56 -13.11
C THR A 91 -15.65 10.76 -13.90
N LYS A 92 -15.82 11.92 -13.26
CA LYS A 92 -16.16 13.17 -13.98
C LYS A 92 -14.98 13.75 -14.74
N ILE A 93 -13.74 13.37 -14.40
CA ILE A 93 -12.53 13.81 -15.10
C ILE A 93 -12.17 12.80 -16.19
N THR A 94 -12.13 11.52 -15.86
CA THR A 94 -11.91 10.42 -16.80
C THR A 94 -12.42 9.10 -16.21
N GLU A 95 -12.80 8.16 -17.06
CA GLU A 95 -13.12 6.78 -16.67
C GLU A 95 -11.90 5.85 -16.82
N ASN A 96 -10.82 6.33 -17.44
CA ASN A 96 -9.59 5.57 -17.60
C ASN A 96 -8.47 6.22 -16.77
N PHE A 97 -8.11 5.58 -15.68
CA PHE A 97 -7.10 6.03 -14.73
C PHE A 97 -5.67 5.53 -15.06
N GLY A 98 -5.54 4.64 -16.06
CA GLY A 98 -4.26 4.11 -16.50
C GLY A 98 -3.39 3.62 -15.34
N CYS A 99 -2.14 4.09 -15.29
CA CYS A 99 -1.19 3.79 -14.21
C CYS A 99 -1.07 4.89 -13.14
N ASP A 100 -1.86 5.97 -13.22
CA ASP A 100 -1.75 7.13 -12.33
C ASP A 100 -1.80 6.74 -10.84
N HIS A 101 -2.73 5.85 -10.46
CA HIS A 101 -2.86 5.39 -9.08
C HIS A 101 -1.65 4.56 -8.60
N GLY A 102 -0.98 3.83 -9.50
CA GLY A 102 0.27 3.11 -9.18
C GLY A 102 1.43 4.08 -8.98
N ILE A 103 1.57 5.10 -9.82
CA ILE A 103 2.58 6.16 -9.70
C ILE A 103 2.41 6.93 -8.40
N ALA A 104 1.18 7.38 -8.11
CA ALA A 104 0.84 8.09 -6.89
C ALA A 104 1.08 7.23 -5.63
N ALA A 105 0.64 5.98 -5.65
CA ALA A 105 0.84 5.05 -4.55
C ALA A 105 2.33 4.81 -4.28
N GLN A 106 3.15 4.64 -5.32
CA GLN A 106 4.60 4.45 -5.14
C GLN A 106 5.25 5.69 -4.53
N SER A 107 4.85 6.90 -4.91
CA SER A 107 5.37 8.14 -4.32
C SER A 107 5.02 8.25 -2.83
N ILE A 108 3.78 7.93 -2.45
CA ILE A 108 3.36 7.84 -1.05
C ILE A 108 4.21 6.82 -0.29
N MET A 109 4.41 5.63 -0.84
CA MET A 109 5.14 4.56 -0.18
C MET A 109 6.64 4.86 -0.01
N LEU A 110 7.26 5.54 -0.96
CA LEU A 110 8.65 6.00 -0.84
C LEU A 110 8.77 7.09 0.24
N GLY A 111 7.88 8.07 0.25
CA GLY A 111 7.84 9.10 1.29
C GLY A 111 7.57 8.52 2.69
N ALA A 112 6.71 7.50 2.79
CA ALA A 112 6.49 6.78 4.03
C ALA A 112 7.77 6.08 4.51
N ALA A 113 8.48 5.38 3.62
CA ALA A 113 9.74 4.70 3.95
C ALA A 113 10.83 5.70 4.40
N GLU A 114 10.94 6.87 3.76
CA GLU A 114 11.85 7.94 4.17
C GLU A 114 11.60 8.41 5.61
N LYS A 115 10.34 8.41 6.02
CA LYS A 115 9.91 8.80 7.38
C LYS A 115 9.94 7.63 8.39
N GLY A 116 10.49 6.48 8.02
CA GLY A 116 10.55 5.28 8.87
C GLY A 116 9.19 4.59 9.04
N LEU A 117 8.22 4.92 8.21
CA LEU A 117 6.95 4.22 8.13
C LEU A 117 7.03 3.05 7.14
N GLY A 118 6.17 2.08 7.35
CA GLY A 118 5.92 1.02 6.37
C GLY A 118 4.50 1.07 5.86
N GLY A 119 4.23 0.31 4.82
CA GLY A 119 2.87 0.21 4.33
C GLY A 119 2.66 -0.98 3.41
N CYS A 120 1.43 -1.16 2.99
CA CYS A 120 1.03 -2.17 2.02
C CYS A 120 0.02 -1.58 1.04
N MET A 121 0.29 -1.74 -0.25
CA MET A 121 -0.68 -1.44 -1.30
C MET A 121 -1.66 -2.61 -1.41
N ILE A 122 -2.94 -2.37 -1.18
CA ILE A 122 -3.98 -3.40 -1.15
C ILE A 122 -4.96 -3.15 -2.31
N GLY A 123 -4.98 -4.09 -3.25
CA GLY A 123 -5.95 -4.11 -4.36
C GLY A 123 -7.13 -5.05 -4.11
N SER A 124 -6.95 -6.03 -3.19
CA SER A 124 -8.01 -6.97 -2.78
C SER A 124 -8.95 -6.30 -1.79
N ILE A 125 -9.93 -5.56 -2.32
CA ILE A 125 -10.84 -4.69 -1.58
C ILE A 125 -12.27 -5.13 -1.85
N ASP A 126 -13.06 -5.33 -0.81
CA ASP A 126 -14.52 -5.32 -0.92
C ASP A 126 -14.98 -3.86 -1.10
N ARG A 127 -15.04 -3.46 -2.36
CA ARG A 127 -15.33 -2.06 -2.75
C ARG A 127 -16.73 -1.62 -2.35
N GLN A 128 -17.69 -2.51 -2.39
CA GLN A 128 -19.05 -2.18 -1.97
C GLN A 128 -19.09 -1.90 -0.46
N LYS A 129 -18.56 -2.80 0.34
CA LYS A 129 -18.47 -2.65 1.79
C LYS A 129 -17.72 -1.38 2.20
N LEU A 130 -16.59 -1.09 1.54
CA LEU A 130 -15.79 0.11 1.82
C LEU A 130 -16.54 1.40 1.44
N ARG A 131 -17.24 1.39 0.28
CA ARG A 131 -18.06 2.50 -0.18
C ARG A 131 -19.16 2.84 0.82
N GLU A 132 -19.89 1.84 1.28
CA GLU A 132 -20.96 2.00 2.28
C GLU A 132 -20.41 2.51 3.62
N ALA A 133 -19.33 1.88 4.11
CA ALA A 133 -18.73 2.22 5.40
C ALA A 133 -18.20 3.66 5.47
N LEU A 134 -17.63 4.17 4.37
CA LEU A 134 -17.10 5.54 4.28
C LEU A 134 -18.03 6.52 3.55
N ARG A 135 -19.22 6.08 3.09
CA ARG A 135 -20.19 6.90 2.33
C ARG A 135 -19.56 7.54 1.09
N ILE A 136 -18.73 6.76 0.36
CA ILE A 136 -18.07 7.24 -0.84
C ILE A 136 -19.10 7.39 -1.97
N HIS A 137 -19.22 8.59 -2.52
CA HIS A 137 -20.12 8.88 -3.61
C HIS A 137 -19.78 8.07 -4.88
N ASP A 138 -20.77 7.61 -5.64
CA ASP A 138 -20.61 6.76 -6.84
C ASP A 138 -19.75 7.37 -7.95
N ARG A 139 -19.64 8.70 -7.98
CA ARG A 139 -18.69 9.42 -8.83
C ARG A 139 -17.25 8.95 -8.66
N PHE A 140 -16.88 8.43 -7.48
CA PHE A 140 -15.51 8.06 -7.19
C PHE A 140 -15.33 6.54 -7.26
N GLU A 141 -14.46 6.09 -8.15
CA GLU A 141 -14.03 4.70 -8.20
C GLU A 141 -12.95 4.43 -7.14
N ILE A 142 -13.09 3.34 -6.38
CA ILE A 142 -12.07 2.92 -5.41
C ILE A 142 -11.01 2.12 -6.16
N LEU A 143 -9.80 2.70 -6.28
CA LEU A 143 -8.71 2.12 -7.06
C LEU A 143 -7.79 1.26 -6.20
N LEU A 144 -7.36 1.81 -5.04
CA LEU A 144 -6.36 1.18 -4.19
C LEU A 144 -6.53 1.66 -2.73
N VAL A 145 -6.12 0.83 -1.77
CA VAL A 145 -5.98 1.24 -0.37
C VAL A 145 -4.52 1.08 0.04
N LEU A 146 -3.93 2.13 0.61
CA LEU A 146 -2.62 2.10 1.22
C LEU A 146 -2.79 1.98 2.73
N ALA A 147 -2.37 0.86 3.30
CA ALA A 147 -2.31 0.65 4.74
C ALA A 147 -0.95 1.13 5.24
N LEU A 148 -0.91 1.97 6.26
CA LEU A 148 0.31 2.62 6.76
C LEU A 148 0.45 2.47 8.27
N GLY A 149 1.69 2.43 8.75
CA GLY A 149 2.01 2.35 10.17
C GLY A 149 3.51 2.23 10.41
N TYR A 150 3.91 2.19 11.67
CA TYR A 150 5.28 1.84 12.05
C TYR A 150 5.46 0.32 11.97
N PRO A 151 6.40 -0.19 11.15
CA PRO A 151 6.57 -1.64 10.94
C PRO A 151 6.87 -2.40 12.23
N LYS A 152 6.17 -3.51 12.45
CA LYS A 152 6.40 -4.45 13.56
C LYS A 152 7.03 -5.76 13.07
N GLU A 153 7.16 -5.94 11.77
CA GLU A 153 7.78 -7.11 11.15
C GLU A 153 9.06 -6.74 10.41
N LYS A 154 9.94 -7.72 10.28
CA LYS A 154 11.13 -7.62 9.42
C LYS A 154 10.78 -8.19 8.05
N VAL A 155 11.07 -7.43 6.99
CA VAL A 155 10.93 -7.87 5.59
C VAL A 155 12.30 -7.89 4.95
N VAL A 156 12.65 -8.99 4.28
CA VAL A 156 13.92 -9.16 3.57
C VAL A 156 13.69 -9.46 2.09
N LEU A 157 14.55 -8.91 1.25
CA LEU A 157 14.62 -9.25 -0.16
C LEU A 157 15.64 -10.37 -0.34
N GLU A 158 15.30 -11.33 -1.19
CA GLU A 158 16.20 -12.42 -1.58
C GLU A 158 16.06 -12.69 -3.07
N ASP A 159 17.03 -13.37 -3.65
CA ASP A 159 16.94 -13.80 -5.04
C ASP A 159 16.00 -15.00 -5.16
N VAL A 160 15.26 -15.07 -6.28
CA VAL A 160 14.46 -16.25 -6.62
C VAL A 160 15.36 -17.46 -6.75
N GLY A 161 14.99 -18.55 -6.06
CA GLY A 161 15.73 -19.80 -6.11
C GLY A 161 15.68 -20.49 -7.49
N PRO A 162 16.46 -21.59 -7.67
CA PRO A 162 16.52 -22.34 -8.93
C PRO A 162 15.18 -22.93 -9.36
N ASP A 163 14.24 -23.11 -8.44
CA ASP A 163 12.87 -23.59 -8.69
C ASP A 163 11.96 -22.52 -9.29
N GLY A 164 12.41 -21.26 -9.33
CA GLY A 164 11.64 -20.12 -9.86
C GLY A 164 10.47 -19.67 -8.98
N ASP A 165 10.38 -20.13 -7.73
CA ASP A 165 9.28 -19.76 -6.83
C ASP A 165 9.40 -18.29 -6.40
N ILE A 166 8.41 -17.50 -6.75
CA ILE A 166 8.30 -16.07 -6.42
C ILE A 166 7.41 -15.79 -5.21
N ARG A 167 6.82 -16.82 -4.61
CA ARG A 167 5.87 -16.65 -3.51
C ARG A 167 6.61 -16.15 -2.28
N TYR A 168 6.14 -15.02 -1.74
CA TYR A 168 6.62 -14.55 -0.44
C TYR A 168 6.11 -15.48 0.67
N TYR A 169 6.92 -15.61 1.73
CA TYR A 169 6.63 -16.50 2.85
C TYR A 169 7.13 -15.88 4.17
N ARG A 170 6.74 -16.47 5.29
CA ARG A 170 7.32 -16.21 6.60
C ARG A 170 8.06 -17.42 7.11
N ASP A 171 9.23 -17.18 7.68
CA ASP A 171 9.99 -18.23 8.36
C ASP A 171 9.50 -18.46 9.80
N SER A 172 10.16 -19.39 10.51
CA SER A 172 9.84 -19.73 11.90
C SER A 172 10.11 -18.59 12.88
N GLU A 173 10.93 -17.61 12.52
CA GLU A 173 11.23 -16.42 13.32
C GLU A 173 10.26 -15.26 13.00
N GLY A 174 9.33 -15.46 12.05
CA GLY A 174 8.37 -14.47 11.61
C GLY A 174 8.93 -13.42 10.64
N VAL A 175 10.13 -13.63 10.11
CA VAL A 175 10.72 -12.77 9.08
C VAL A 175 9.98 -13.00 7.76
N HIS A 176 9.60 -11.92 7.09
CA HIS A 176 8.88 -11.97 5.82
C HIS A 176 9.85 -11.91 4.65
N HIS A 177 9.96 -12.99 3.90
CA HIS A 177 10.85 -13.15 2.75
C HIS A 177 10.15 -12.80 1.45
N VAL A 178 10.81 -12.00 0.60
CA VAL A 178 10.26 -11.53 -0.67
C VAL A 178 11.26 -11.82 -1.80
N PRO A 179 11.10 -12.98 -2.51
CA PRO A 179 11.94 -13.34 -3.62
C PRO A 179 11.81 -12.35 -4.79
N LYS A 180 12.92 -12.01 -5.42
CA LYS A 180 13.00 -11.14 -6.60
C LYS A 180 13.74 -11.83 -7.73
N ARG A 181 13.21 -11.71 -8.94
CA ARG A 181 13.91 -12.18 -10.16
C ARG A 181 15.20 -11.38 -10.33
N CYS A 182 16.21 -12.03 -10.87
CA CYS A 182 17.47 -11.36 -11.18
C CYS A 182 17.29 -10.33 -12.31
N LEU A 183 18.19 -9.36 -12.37
CA LEU A 183 18.10 -8.26 -13.34
C LEU A 183 18.11 -8.77 -14.79
N GLY A 184 18.87 -9.82 -15.08
CA GLY A 184 18.94 -10.41 -16.41
C GLY A 184 17.64 -11.06 -16.89
N GLU A 185 16.74 -11.45 -15.98
CA GLU A 185 15.42 -11.99 -16.36
C GLU A 185 14.39 -10.89 -16.67
N VAL A 186 14.62 -9.66 -16.20
CA VAL A 186 13.65 -8.54 -16.37
C VAL A 186 14.08 -7.56 -17.46
N ILE A 187 15.34 -7.61 -17.92
CA ILE A 187 15.82 -6.81 -19.04
C ILE A 187 15.85 -7.68 -20.30
N LEU A 188 15.04 -7.31 -21.28
CA LEU A 188 15.09 -7.90 -22.62
C LEU A 188 15.99 -7.03 -23.49
N VAL A 189 17.03 -7.65 -24.07
CA VAL A 189 17.95 -6.99 -25.01
C VAL A 189 17.37 -7.18 -26.41
N CYS A 190 17.19 -6.06 -27.14
CA CYS A 190 16.77 -6.08 -28.55
C CYS A 190 17.95 -6.31 -29.47
#